data_1147bbef77c731071f0fd1509400ed54
#
_entry.id   1147bbef77c731071f0fd1509400ed54
#
_cell.length_a   1.000
_cell.length_b   1.000
_cell.length_c   1.000
_cell.angle_alpha   90.00
_cell.angle_beta   90.00
_cell.angle_gamma   90.00
#
_symmetry.space_group_name_H-M   'P 1'
#
loop_
_entity.id
_entity.type
_entity.pdbx_description
1 polymer ?
#
loop_
_entity_poly.entity_id
_entity_poly.type
_entity_poly.pdbx_seq_one_letter_code
_entity_poly.pdbx_strand_id
1 'polypeptide(L)' 'MHKKITQFNTLELKDGVRVAITYSIFKEDGTLYSNNNKISYKLDTDKVLEGHLNTLFNYLIEKLG' A
#
# COMPACT_ATOMS: atom_id res chain seq x y z
N MET A 1 -9.27 -17.53 -3.78
CA MET A 1 -9.54 -16.24 -3.13
C MET A 1 -8.68 -15.17 -3.75
N HIS A 2 -9.19 -13.97 -3.84
CA HIS A 2 -8.39 -12.84 -4.32
C HIS A 2 -8.47 -11.69 -3.33
N LYS A 3 -7.48 -10.81 -3.40
CA LYS A 3 -7.33 -9.69 -2.48
C LYS A 3 -7.47 -8.37 -3.23
N LYS A 4 -8.08 -7.39 -2.58
CA LYS A 4 -8.23 -6.05 -3.15
C LYS A 4 -7.75 -5.02 -2.13
N ILE A 5 -6.82 -4.19 -2.52
CA ILE A 5 -6.37 -3.09 -1.67
C ILE A 5 -7.43 -2.00 -1.70
N THR A 6 -7.91 -1.61 -0.53
CA THR A 6 -8.96 -0.61 -0.38
C THR A 6 -8.43 0.70 0.18
N GLN A 7 -7.25 0.69 0.79
CA GLN A 7 -6.66 1.90 1.37
C GLN A 7 -5.14 1.77 1.38
N PHE A 8 -4.47 2.89 1.21
CA PHE A 8 -3.02 2.95 1.15
C PHE A 8 -2.54 4.24 1.81
N ASN A 9 -1.59 4.12 2.75
CA ASN A 9 -1.02 5.26 3.45
C ASN A 9 0.49 5.12 3.56
N THR A 10 1.17 6.26 3.58
CA THR A 10 2.58 6.31 3.94
C THR A 10 2.72 7.08 5.24
N LEU A 11 3.61 6.60 6.11
CA LEU A 11 3.88 7.21 7.41
C LEU A 11 5.36 7.51 7.51
N GLU A 12 5.70 8.78 7.69
CA GLU A 12 7.07 9.18 7.98
C GLU A 12 7.30 9.14 9.48
N LEU A 13 8.20 8.27 9.90
CA LEU A 13 8.58 8.10 11.30
C LEU A 13 10.06 8.44 11.46
N LYS A 14 10.50 8.57 12.70
CA LYS A 14 11.91 8.89 13.01
C LYS A 14 12.88 7.87 12.44
N ASP A 15 12.47 6.60 12.34
CA ASP A 15 13.30 5.50 11.86
C ASP A 15 13.10 5.21 10.37
N GLY A 16 12.34 6.04 9.66
CA GLY A 16 12.11 5.88 8.23
C GLY A 16 10.65 5.96 7.84
N VAL A 17 10.37 5.52 6.62
CA VAL A 17 9.02 5.56 6.06
C VAL A 17 8.41 4.17 6.10
N ARG A 18 7.16 4.08 6.52
CA ARG A 18 6.36 2.85 6.48
C ARG A 18 5.21 3.00 5.51
N VAL A 19 4.89 1.91 4.85
CA VAL A 19 3.72 1.82 3.98
C VAL A 19 2.69 0.94 4.66
N ALA A 20 1.50 1.48 4.88
CA ALA A 20 0.40 0.73 5.48
C ALA A 20 -0.69 0.52 4.44
N ILE A 21 -1.15 -0.71 4.29
CA ILE A 21 -2.25 -1.00 3.38
C ILE A 21 -3.38 -1.67 4.14
N THR A 22 -4.60 -1.38 3.68
CA THR A 22 -5.81 -2.06 4.13
C THR A 22 -6.35 -2.82 2.93
N TYR A 23 -6.75 -4.07 3.14
CA TYR A 23 -7.22 -4.89 2.04
C TYR A 23 -8.38 -5.78 2.47
N SER A 24 -9.14 -6.22 1.48
CA SER A 24 -10.24 -7.15 1.66
C SER A 24 -9.92 -8.44 0.92
N ILE A 25 -10.45 -9.55 1.41
CA ILE A 25 -10.29 -10.86 0.78
C ILE A 25 -11.66 -11.32 0.32
N PHE A 26 -11.77 -11.73 -0.94
CA PHE A 26 -13.00 -12.22 -1.54
C PHE A 26 -12.87 -13.69 -1.89
N LYS A 27 -13.96 -14.42 -1.74
CA LYS A 27 -14.05 -15.81 -2.20
C LYS A 27 -14.13 -15.84 -3.72
N GLU A 28 -13.94 -17.02 -4.28
CA GLU A 28 -13.98 -17.19 -5.74
C GLU A 28 -15.33 -16.83 -6.34
N ASP A 29 -16.41 -16.94 -5.56
CA ASP A 29 -17.77 -16.55 -6.01
C ASP A 29 -18.03 -15.05 -5.91
N GLY A 30 -17.03 -14.27 -5.46
CA GLY A 30 -17.16 -12.82 -5.34
C GLY A 30 -17.68 -12.33 -4.01
N THR A 31 -18.04 -13.23 -3.09
CA THR A 31 -18.52 -12.79 -1.77
C THR A 31 -17.36 -12.43 -0.86
N LEU A 32 -17.60 -11.52 0.07
CA LEU A 32 -16.58 -11.05 1.00
C LEU A 32 -16.25 -12.13 2.02
N TYR A 33 -14.97 -12.48 2.12
CA TYR A 33 -14.47 -13.43 3.11
C TYR A 33 -13.95 -12.71 4.36
N SER A 34 -13.18 -11.64 4.16
CA SER A 34 -12.57 -10.88 5.25
C SER A 34 -12.39 -9.42 4.82
N ASN A 35 -12.57 -8.49 5.76
CA ASN A 35 -12.52 -7.07 5.47
C ASN A 35 -11.60 -6.36 6.46
N ASN A 36 -11.12 -5.18 6.06
CA ASN A 36 -10.29 -4.32 6.92
C ASN A 36 -9.04 -5.01 7.46
N ASN A 37 -8.45 -5.88 6.67
CA ASN A 37 -7.15 -6.47 7.01
C ASN A 37 -6.07 -5.42 6.80
N LYS A 38 -5.19 -5.27 7.79
CA LYS A 38 -4.14 -4.24 7.76
C LYS A 38 -2.77 -4.88 7.87
N ILE A 39 -1.84 -4.36 7.08
CA ILE A 39 -0.45 -4.77 7.15
C ILE A 39 0.43 -3.55 6.85
N SER A 40 1.59 -3.49 7.46
CA SER A 40 2.54 -2.41 7.19
C SER A 40 3.91 -2.98 6.87
N TYR A 41 4.64 -2.26 6.01
CA TYR A 41 5.98 -2.62 5.58
C TYR A 41 6.92 -1.46 5.83
N LYS A 42 8.15 -1.77 6.24
CA LYS A 42 9.20 -0.76 6.36
C LYS A 42 9.82 -0.56 4.98
N LEU A 43 9.73 0.65 4.46
CA LEU A 43 10.06 0.93 3.07
C LEU A 43 11.54 0.71 2.76
N ASP A 44 12.44 1.05 3.68
CA ASP A 44 13.88 0.95 3.46
C ASP A 44 14.39 -0.49 3.39
N THR A 45 13.59 -1.47 3.79
CA THR A 45 13.95 -2.89 3.69
C THR A 45 13.49 -3.52 2.38
N ASP A 46 12.71 -2.82 1.57
CA ASP A 46 12.19 -3.33 0.30
C ASP A 46 12.47 -2.32 -0.81
N LYS A 47 13.60 -2.53 -1.51
CA LYS A 47 14.04 -1.60 -2.56
C LYS A 47 13.12 -1.59 -3.77
N VAL A 48 12.45 -2.70 -4.06
CA VAL A 48 11.49 -2.76 -5.16
C VAL A 48 10.27 -1.91 -4.84
N LEU A 49 9.74 -2.05 -3.64
CA LEU A 49 8.61 -1.23 -3.19
C LEU A 49 8.98 0.25 -3.16
N GLU A 50 10.17 0.57 -2.66
CA GLU A 50 10.66 1.95 -2.64
C GLU A 50 10.71 2.55 -4.04
N GLY A 51 11.19 1.79 -5.03
CA GLY A 51 11.24 2.24 -6.42
C GLY A 51 9.85 2.53 -6.99
N HIS A 52 8.88 1.66 -6.73
CA HIS A 52 7.50 1.88 -7.18
C HIS A 52 6.89 3.13 -6.54
N LEU A 53 7.11 3.33 -5.25
CA LEU A 53 6.59 4.50 -4.56
C LEU A 53 7.22 5.80 -5.05
N ASN A 54 8.53 5.80 -5.27
CA ASN A 54 9.21 6.99 -5.79
C ASN A 54 8.66 7.38 -7.16
N THR A 55 8.43 6.40 -8.01
CA THR A 55 7.85 6.65 -9.33
C THR A 55 6.45 7.26 -9.22
N LEU A 56 5.61 6.70 -8.34
CA LEU A 56 4.27 7.20 -8.12
C LEU A 56 4.30 8.62 -7.56
N PHE A 57 5.11 8.87 -6.56
CA PHE A 57 5.21 10.19 -5.93
C PHE A 57 5.70 11.25 -6.91
N ASN A 58 6.70 10.93 -7.73
CA ASN A 58 7.20 11.85 -8.75
C ASN A 58 6.11 12.20 -9.75
N TYR A 59 5.33 11.21 -10.17
CA TYR A 59 4.22 11.42 -11.07
C TYR A 59 3.17 12.36 -10.47
N LEU A 60 2.82 12.12 -9.20
CA LEU A 60 1.82 12.93 -8.51
C LEU A 60 2.30 14.36 -8.27
N ILE A 61 3.57 14.53 -7.95
CA ILE A 61 4.15 15.87 -7.77
C ILE A 61 4.08 16.67 -9.07
N GLU A 62 4.36 16.03 -10.20
CA GLU A 62 4.21 16.68 -11.51
C GLU A 62 2.77 17.12 -11.78
N LYS A 63 1.80 16.31 -11.36
CA LYS A 63 0.39 16.67 -11.50
C LYS A 63 -0.02 17.85 -10.62
N LEU A 64 0.61 18.00 -9.48
CA LEU A 64 0.32 19.11 -8.59
C LEU A 64 0.85 20.44 -9.14
N GLY A 65 1.73 20.38 -10.10
CA GLY A 65 2.31 21.57 -10.72
C GLY A 65 3.44 22.10 -9.89
#